data_7e631404486e4e6e648a620eadb05610
#
_entry.id   7e631404486e4e6e648a620eadb05610
#
_cell.length_a   1.000
_cell.length_b   1.000
_cell.length_c   1.000
_cell.angle_alpha   90.00
_cell.angle_beta   90.00
_cell.angle_gamma   90.00
#
_symmetry.space_group_name_H-M   'P 1'
#
loop_
_entity.id
_entity.type
_entity.pdbx_description
1 polymer ?
#
loop_
_entity_poly.entity_id
_entity_poly.type
_entity_poly.pdbx_seq_one_letter_code
_entity_poly.pdbx_strand_id
1 'polypeptide(L)'
;MGDTGPCGPCSEIHIDLRSPQERAEIDGASLVNHDNPLVIEIWNLVFMQYNRKADGSLEPLPAKVIDTGMGFERLCMALQGKKSNYDTDVFTPLIDTISRLSGKEYGKDRQVDIAMRVIADHVRTIAFSIADSQLPGNAKAGYVIRRILRRAVRYAYTFLDQKQAFMYKLVNTLIDSMGEAYPEIAAQRELIMKVIKEEEDAFLRTLDKGISILDNAIQAARKEGKTEISGKDAFVLYDTYGFPLDLTELILKENGMTLDKAEFDKEMEAQKTRARNAAAVEATDWVVLSEGETEFVGYDSTSALTRILRYRNVKQKGKSFYQIVLSVTPFYAEMGGQVGDSGWLINGDEKIEVYDTKRENGQAVHLTTSLPADVNAEFEARINEAARRATE
;
A
#
# COMPACT_ATOMS: atom_id res chain seq x y z
N MET A 1 12.20 -6.67 10.90
CA MET A 1 11.71 -6.94 12.26
C MET A 1 12.05 -5.73 13.12
N GLY A 2 11.19 -5.39 14.11
CA GLY A 2 11.44 -4.28 15.01
C GLY A 2 12.50 -4.60 16.06
N ASP A 3 13.00 -3.57 16.76
CA ASP A 3 14.00 -3.73 17.81
C ASP A 3 13.46 -4.39 19.08
N THR A 4 12.15 -4.53 19.20
CA THR A 4 11.43 -5.13 20.33
C THR A 4 10.36 -6.11 19.86
N GLY A 5 10.00 -7.07 20.72
CA GLY A 5 8.94 -8.04 20.46
C GLY A 5 9.42 -9.49 20.52
N PRO A 6 8.56 -10.44 20.08
CA PRO A 6 8.89 -11.85 20.06
C PRO A 6 10.13 -12.14 19.22
N CYS A 7 11.05 -12.96 19.75
CA CYS A 7 12.31 -13.30 19.09
C CYS A 7 12.85 -14.65 19.57
N GLY A 8 13.87 -15.15 18.88
CA GLY A 8 14.57 -16.37 19.21
C GLY A 8 15.69 -16.71 18.23
N PRO A 9 16.41 -17.80 18.42
CA PRO A 9 17.43 -18.26 17.47
C PRO A 9 16.78 -18.58 16.12
N CYS A 10 17.54 -18.39 15.05
CA CYS A 10 17.13 -18.63 13.67
C CYS A 10 17.98 -19.74 13.07
N SER A 11 17.37 -20.56 12.23
CA SER A 11 18.03 -21.51 11.33
C SER A 11 17.55 -21.29 9.92
N GLU A 12 18.42 -21.52 8.94
CA GLU A 12 18.12 -21.32 7.53
C GLU A 12 18.52 -22.54 6.72
N ILE A 13 17.77 -22.84 5.67
CA ILE A 13 18.13 -23.83 4.67
C ILE A 13 18.53 -23.10 3.40
N HIS A 14 19.76 -23.32 2.98
CA HIS A 14 20.31 -22.78 1.74
C HIS A 14 20.49 -23.87 0.70
N ILE A 15 20.37 -23.50 -0.57
CA ILE A 15 20.69 -24.38 -1.70
C ILE A 15 21.84 -23.78 -2.50
N ASP A 16 22.76 -24.64 -2.94
CA ASP A 16 23.85 -24.32 -3.85
C ASP A 16 23.49 -24.77 -5.27
N LEU A 17 23.19 -23.82 -6.15
CA LEU A 17 22.81 -24.01 -7.54
C LEU A 17 23.98 -23.90 -8.52
N ARG A 18 25.21 -23.77 -7.99
CA ARG A 18 26.43 -23.72 -8.80
C ARG A 18 26.70 -25.06 -9.50
N SER A 19 27.49 -25.01 -10.54
CA SER A 19 27.95 -26.21 -11.25
C SER A 19 28.82 -27.11 -10.35
N PRO A 20 28.96 -28.40 -10.64
CA PRO A 20 29.84 -29.29 -9.89
C PRO A 20 31.29 -28.79 -9.83
N GLN A 21 31.77 -28.16 -10.88
CA GLN A 21 33.12 -27.59 -10.95
C GLN A 21 33.27 -26.43 -9.96
N GLU A 22 32.35 -25.45 -9.97
CA GLU A 22 32.36 -24.32 -9.04
C GLU A 22 32.23 -24.76 -7.58
N ARG A 23 31.48 -25.83 -7.30
CA ARG A 23 31.38 -26.41 -5.95
C ARG A 23 32.66 -27.09 -5.49
N ALA A 24 33.42 -27.68 -6.43
CA ALA A 24 34.71 -28.31 -6.13
C ALA A 24 35.80 -27.29 -5.83
N GLU A 25 35.71 -26.06 -6.40
CA GLU A 25 36.68 -24.98 -6.19
C GLU A 25 36.44 -24.28 -4.84
N ILE A 26 35.21 -24.01 -4.47
CA ILE A 26 34.85 -23.29 -3.24
C ILE A 26 33.69 -24.00 -2.56
N ASP A 27 33.85 -24.33 -1.29
CA ASP A 27 32.77 -24.91 -0.49
C ASP A 27 31.58 -23.97 -0.39
N GLY A 28 30.36 -24.44 -0.71
CA GLY A 28 29.11 -23.69 -0.65
C GLY A 28 28.81 -23.15 0.74
N ALA A 29 29.18 -23.84 1.80
CA ALA A 29 28.99 -23.39 3.18
C ALA A 29 29.70 -22.05 3.46
N SER A 30 30.86 -21.82 2.82
CA SER A 30 31.61 -20.56 2.96
C SER A 30 30.96 -19.37 2.24
N LEU A 31 29.97 -19.64 1.38
CA LEU A 31 29.26 -18.62 0.59
C LEU A 31 27.85 -18.30 1.12
N VAL A 32 27.43 -18.99 2.19
CA VAL A 32 26.15 -18.70 2.87
C VAL A 32 26.20 -17.27 3.43
N ASN A 33 25.16 -16.49 3.12
CA ASN A 33 25.02 -15.08 3.54
C ASN A 33 26.14 -14.14 3.05
N HIS A 34 26.82 -14.50 1.95
CA HIS A 34 27.87 -13.71 1.28
C HIS A 34 27.45 -13.17 -0.10
N ASP A 35 26.16 -12.88 -0.30
CA ASP A 35 25.58 -12.30 -1.54
C ASP A 35 25.90 -13.10 -2.82
N ASN A 36 26.11 -14.41 -2.70
CA ASN A 36 26.29 -15.26 -3.88
C ASN A 36 24.95 -15.55 -4.54
N PRO A 37 24.74 -15.19 -5.83
CA PRO A 37 23.44 -15.32 -6.49
C PRO A 37 22.98 -16.78 -6.72
N LEU A 38 23.86 -17.76 -6.53
CA LEU A 38 23.59 -19.19 -6.71
C LEU A 38 23.69 -20.01 -5.41
N VAL A 39 24.04 -19.38 -4.27
CA VAL A 39 23.98 -19.99 -2.94
C VAL A 39 22.95 -19.20 -2.14
N ILE A 40 21.71 -19.65 -2.18
CA ILE A 40 20.57 -18.87 -1.75
C ILE A 40 19.78 -19.52 -0.63
N GLU A 41 19.28 -18.74 0.29
CA GLU A 41 18.30 -19.14 1.27
C GLU A 41 16.98 -19.49 0.59
N ILE A 42 16.42 -20.67 0.93
CA ILE A 42 15.09 -21.11 0.48
C ILE A 42 14.10 -21.17 1.64
N TRP A 43 14.55 -21.37 2.86
CA TRP A 43 13.69 -21.53 4.03
C TRP A 43 14.33 -20.91 5.27
N ASN A 44 13.55 -20.08 5.98
CA ASN A 44 13.92 -19.49 7.25
C ASN A 44 13.02 -20.05 8.37
N LEU A 45 13.62 -20.43 9.50
CA LEU A 45 12.95 -20.96 10.68
C LEU A 45 13.39 -20.17 11.92
N VAL A 46 12.48 -19.42 12.51
CA VAL A 46 12.73 -18.65 13.75
C VAL A 46 12.06 -19.35 14.92
N PHE A 47 12.86 -19.77 15.89
CA PHE A 47 12.41 -20.44 17.10
C PHE A 47 12.08 -19.39 18.17
N MET A 48 10.87 -18.86 18.17
CA MET A 48 10.39 -17.82 19.09
C MET A 48 10.33 -18.36 20.50
N GLN A 49 11.22 -17.84 21.37
CA GLN A 49 11.35 -18.28 22.76
C GLN A 49 11.25 -17.11 23.75
N TYR A 50 11.53 -15.89 23.28
CA TYR A 50 11.67 -14.72 24.12
C TYR A 50 10.88 -13.54 23.58
N ASN A 51 10.54 -12.62 24.48
CA ASN A 51 10.08 -11.27 24.16
C ASN A 51 11.21 -10.29 24.49
N ARG A 52 11.75 -9.59 23.48
CA ARG A 52 12.78 -8.55 23.66
C ARG A 52 12.13 -7.24 24.04
N LYS A 53 12.47 -6.69 25.19
CA LYS A 53 12.01 -5.39 25.69
C LYS A 53 12.83 -4.22 25.11
N ALA A 54 12.34 -3.01 25.34
CA ALA A 54 13.02 -1.78 24.88
C ALA A 54 14.40 -1.57 25.50
N ASP A 55 14.64 -2.11 26.70
CA ASP A 55 15.93 -2.09 27.39
C ASP A 55 16.91 -3.20 26.90
N GLY A 56 16.47 -4.01 25.93
CA GLY A 56 17.23 -5.13 25.39
C GLY A 56 17.14 -6.44 26.18
N SER A 57 16.47 -6.44 27.33
CA SER A 57 16.26 -7.66 28.14
C SER A 57 15.35 -8.66 27.43
N LEU A 58 15.58 -9.96 27.69
CA LEU A 58 14.81 -11.06 27.11
C LEU A 58 13.97 -11.73 28.18
N GLU A 59 12.65 -11.74 28.01
CA GLU A 59 11.74 -12.51 28.85
C GLU A 59 11.27 -13.76 28.12
N PRO A 60 11.23 -14.93 28.76
CA PRO A 60 10.67 -16.13 28.17
C PRO A 60 9.21 -15.91 27.74
N LEU A 61 8.85 -16.36 26.55
CA LEU A 61 7.45 -16.43 26.14
C LEU A 61 6.69 -17.53 26.89
N PRO A 62 5.38 -17.33 27.14
CA PRO A 62 4.54 -18.36 27.81
C PRO A 62 4.50 -19.68 27.03
N ALA A 63 4.62 -19.63 25.70
CA ALA A 63 4.72 -20.80 24.83
C ALA A 63 5.82 -20.55 23.80
N LYS A 64 6.57 -21.61 23.49
CA LYS A 64 7.54 -21.61 22.39
C LYS A 64 6.81 -21.91 21.09
N VAL A 65 7.05 -21.10 20.06
CA VAL A 65 6.45 -21.25 18.73
C VAL A 65 7.54 -21.14 17.66
N ILE A 66 7.26 -21.67 16.47
CA ILE A 66 8.13 -21.53 15.31
C ILE A 66 7.43 -20.59 14.33
N ASP A 67 8.11 -19.48 14.00
CA ASP A 67 7.74 -18.63 12.89
C ASP A 67 8.61 -19.01 11.70
N THR A 68 8.01 -19.49 10.62
CA THR A 68 8.73 -20.04 9.49
C THR A 68 8.22 -19.48 8.18
N GLY A 69 9.15 -19.20 7.26
CA GLY A 69 8.86 -18.71 5.91
C GLY A 69 9.73 -19.41 4.87
N MET A 70 9.10 -19.98 3.83
CA MET A 70 9.78 -20.56 2.69
C MET A 70 9.46 -19.74 1.43
N GLY A 71 10.51 -19.36 0.67
CA GLY A 71 10.32 -18.66 -0.58
C GLY A 71 9.75 -19.59 -1.66
N PHE A 72 8.47 -19.40 -2.02
CA PHE A 72 7.77 -20.23 -3.01
C PHE A 72 8.55 -20.29 -4.34
N GLU A 73 8.90 -19.15 -4.90
CA GLU A 73 9.64 -19.06 -6.17
C GLU A 73 11.05 -19.66 -6.08
N ARG A 74 11.73 -19.44 -4.94
CA ARG A 74 13.05 -20.03 -4.70
C ARG A 74 12.99 -21.55 -4.60
N LEU A 75 11.95 -22.06 -3.95
CA LEU A 75 11.72 -23.51 -3.88
C LEU A 75 11.41 -24.10 -5.26
N CYS A 76 10.52 -23.47 -6.03
CA CYS A 76 10.22 -23.89 -7.42
C CYS A 76 11.47 -23.88 -8.28
N MET A 77 12.30 -22.85 -8.18
CA MET A 77 13.58 -22.75 -8.90
C MET A 77 14.52 -23.90 -8.54
N ALA A 78 14.64 -24.21 -7.25
CA ALA A 78 15.47 -25.31 -6.76
C ALA A 78 15.00 -26.66 -7.28
N LEU A 79 13.70 -26.95 -7.17
CA LEU A 79 13.09 -28.22 -7.61
C LEU A 79 13.14 -28.41 -9.13
N GLN A 80 13.04 -27.32 -9.90
CA GLN A 80 13.11 -27.36 -11.35
C GLN A 80 14.55 -27.26 -11.89
N GLY A 81 15.55 -27.20 -11.01
CA GLY A 81 16.97 -27.09 -11.41
C GLY A 81 17.29 -25.81 -12.19
N LYS A 82 16.54 -24.74 -11.97
CA LYS A 82 16.75 -23.44 -12.62
C LYS A 82 17.73 -22.58 -11.83
N LYS A 83 18.31 -21.57 -12.50
CA LYS A 83 19.24 -20.60 -11.90
C LYS A 83 18.59 -19.22 -11.67
N SER A 84 17.35 -19.05 -12.10
CA SER A 84 16.55 -17.85 -11.90
C SER A 84 15.10 -18.22 -11.61
N ASN A 85 14.46 -17.53 -10.66
CA ASN A 85 13.02 -17.67 -10.39
C ASN A 85 12.19 -17.45 -11.66
N TYR A 86 12.64 -16.52 -12.53
CA TYR A 86 11.94 -16.14 -13.75
C TYR A 86 11.99 -17.21 -14.87
N ASP A 87 12.83 -18.22 -14.72
CA ASP A 87 12.96 -19.33 -15.68
C ASP A 87 12.10 -20.55 -15.27
N THR A 88 11.32 -20.41 -14.20
CA THR A 88 10.38 -21.43 -13.71
C THR A 88 9.02 -21.30 -14.40
N ASP A 89 8.22 -22.35 -14.29
CA ASP A 89 6.83 -22.39 -14.78
C ASP A 89 5.90 -21.36 -14.11
N VAL A 90 6.32 -20.79 -12.98
CA VAL A 90 5.61 -19.69 -12.30
C VAL A 90 5.63 -18.40 -13.13
N PHE A 91 6.72 -18.12 -13.83
CA PHE A 91 6.91 -16.87 -14.56
C PHE A 91 6.99 -17.01 -16.08
N THR A 92 7.46 -18.14 -16.60
CA THR A 92 7.65 -18.34 -18.05
C THR A 92 6.36 -18.09 -18.85
N PRO A 93 5.14 -18.48 -18.42
CA PRO A 93 3.93 -18.18 -19.19
C PRO A 93 3.66 -16.68 -19.35
N LEU A 94 3.94 -15.91 -18.28
CA LEU A 94 3.80 -14.45 -18.34
C LEU A 94 4.87 -13.82 -19.22
N ILE A 95 6.13 -14.23 -19.08
CA ILE A 95 7.26 -13.74 -19.89
C ILE A 95 7.02 -14.03 -21.37
N ASP A 96 6.58 -15.24 -21.71
CA ASP A 96 6.24 -15.62 -23.09
C ASP A 96 5.09 -14.76 -23.66
N THR A 97 4.09 -14.48 -22.84
CA THR A 97 2.98 -13.59 -23.25
C THR A 97 3.46 -12.15 -23.45
N ILE A 98 4.32 -11.64 -22.56
CA ILE A 98 4.94 -10.30 -22.71
C ILE A 98 5.78 -10.25 -23.98
N SER A 99 6.61 -11.26 -24.22
CA SER A 99 7.43 -11.39 -25.43
C SER A 99 6.57 -11.31 -26.70
N ARG A 100 5.51 -12.11 -26.75
CA ARG A 100 4.58 -12.13 -27.88
C ARG A 100 3.85 -10.79 -28.09
N LEU A 101 3.40 -10.14 -26.99
CA LEU A 101 2.66 -8.87 -27.08
C LEU A 101 3.57 -7.70 -27.46
N SER A 102 4.83 -7.71 -27.00
CA SER A 102 5.79 -6.65 -27.28
C SER A 102 6.57 -6.85 -28.58
N GLY A 103 6.61 -8.07 -29.11
CA GLY A 103 7.46 -8.43 -30.24
C GLY A 103 8.95 -8.47 -29.91
N LYS A 104 9.31 -8.47 -28.60
CA LYS A 104 10.69 -8.58 -28.12
C LYS A 104 10.97 -10.01 -27.68
N GLU A 105 12.19 -10.49 -27.90
CA GLU A 105 12.60 -11.85 -27.51
C GLU A 105 13.33 -11.84 -26.17
N TYR A 106 12.88 -12.69 -25.22
CA TYR A 106 13.54 -12.89 -23.94
C TYR A 106 14.87 -13.65 -24.10
N GLY A 107 15.89 -13.26 -23.37
CA GLY A 107 17.22 -13.87 -23.42
C GLY A 107 18.17 -13.30 -24.49
N LYS A 108 17.77 -12.23 -25.20
CA LYS A 108 18.61 -11.59 -26.24
C LYS A 108 19.19 -10.26 -25.80
N ASP A 109 18.49 -9.50 -24.98
CA ASP A 109 18.91 -8.20 -24.49
C ASP A 109 18.64 -8.08 -23.00
N ARG A 110 19.69 -7.71 -22.23
CA ARG A 110 19.61 -7.65 -20.78
C ARG A 110 18.56 -6.66 -20.28
N GLN A 111 18.35 -5.52 -20.94
CA GLN A 111 17.37 -4.52 -20.48
C GLN A 111 15.95 -4.98 -20.78
N VAL A 112 15.77 -5.62 -21.92
CA VAL A 112 14.49 -6.26 -22.30
C VAL A 112 14.14 -7.37 -21.31
N ASP A 113 15.11 -8.22 -20.94
CA ASP A 113 14.90 -9.31 -19.97
C ASP A 113 14.51 -8.76 -18.59
N ILE A 114 15.22 -7.73 -18.13
CA ILE A 114 14.88 -7.06 -16.85
C ILE A 114 13.45 -6.49 -16.91
N ALA A 115 13.10 -5.82 -18.02
CA ALA A 115 11.78 -5.27 -18.19
C ALA A 115 10.68 -6.35 -18.13
N MET A 116 10.86 -7.44 -18.85
CA MET A 116 9.91 -8.56 -18.85
C MET A 116 9.75 -9.19 -17.47
N ARG A 117 10.86 -9.38 -16.74
CA ARG A 117 10.85 -9.89 -15.35
C ARG A 117 10.09 -8.95 -14.41
N VAL A 118 10.38 -7.65 -14.48
CA VAL A 118 9.69 -6.64 -13.66
C VAL A 118 8.20 -6.64 -13.94
N ILE A 119 7.79 -6.69 -15.19
CA ILE A 119 6.37 -6.68 -15.58
C ILE A 119 5.67 -7.95 -15.10
N ALA A 120 6.27 -9.12 -15.31
CA ALA A 120 5.71 -10.41 -14.88
C ALA A 120 5.51 -10.50 -13.35
N ASP A 121 6.51 -10.04 -12.59
CA ASP A 121 6.43 -9.98 -11.13
C ASP A 121 5.37 -8.98 -10.65
N HIS A 122 5.37 -7.79 -11.23
CA HIS A 122 4.50 -6.70 -10.80
C HIS A 122 3.03 -6.93 -11.15
N VAL A 123 2.71 -7.48 -12.33
CA VAL A 123 1.32 -7.78 -12.69
C VAL A 123 0.71 -8.80 -11.74
N ARG A 124 1.49 -9.80 -11.32
CA ARG A 124 1.08 -10.78 -10.32
C ARG A 124 0.77 -10.09 -8.98
N THR A 125 1.70 -9.30 -8.47
CA THR A 125 1.53 -8.55 -7.22
C THR A 125 0.28 -7.66 -7.26
N ILE A 126 0.08 -6.92 -8.35
CA ILE A 126 -1.05 -5.99 -8.51
C ILE A 126 -2.38 -6.76 -8.59
N ALA A 127 -2.44 -7.85 -9.37
CA ALA A 127 -3.66 -8.62 -9.54
C ALA A 127 -4.14 -9.25 -8.23
N PHE A 128 -3.25 -9.85 -7.45
CA PHE A 128 -3.58 -10.39 -6.14
C PHE A 128 -3.97 -9.29 -5.14
N SER A 129 -3.28 -8.16 -5.13
CA SER A 129 -3.67 -7.03 -4.27
C SER A 129 -5.07 -6.52 -4.57
N ILE A 130 -5.45 -6.42 -5.86
CA ILE A 130 -6.79 -6.00 -6.25
C ILE A 130 -7.82 -7.06 -5.85
N ALA A 131 -7.50 -8.35 -6.02
CA ALA A 131 -8.36 -9.45 -5.57
C ALA A 131 -8.63 -9.39 -4.06
N ASP A 132 -7.63 -8.97 -3.27
CA ASP A 132 -7.75 -8.72 -1.83
C ASP A 132 -8.34 -7.33 -1.49
N SER A 133 -9.05 -6.72 -2.44
CA SER A 133 -9.72 -5.41 -2.28
C SER A 133 -8.78 -4.24 -2.00
N GLN A 134 -7.48 -4.38 -2.29
CA GLN A 134 -6.49 -3.30 -2.18
C GLN A 134 -6.31 -2.62 -3.55
N LEU A 135 -7.04 -1.53 -3.75
CA LEU A 135 -6.99 -0.79 -5.02
C LEU A 135 -5.82 0.20 -5.08
N PRO A 136 -5.25 0.46 -6.28
CA PRO A 136 -4.30 1.55 -6.47
C PRO A 136 -4.88 2.88 -6.00
N GLY A 137 -4.10 3.66 -5.25
CA GLY A 137 -4.58 4.90 -4.64
C GLY A 137 -3.47 5.92 -4.38
N ASN A 138 -3.83 7.04 -3.71
CA ASN A 138 -2.89 8.12 -3.38
C ASN A 138 -2.31 8.03 -1.97
N ALA A 139 -2.74 7.04 -1.16
CA ALA A 139 -2.31 6.91 0.23
C ALA A 139 -2.19 5.45 0.66
N LYS A 140 -1.44 5.21 1.75
CA LYS A 140 -1.30 3.90 2.42
C LYS A 140 -0.90 2.79 1.43
N ALA A 141 -1.49 1.59 1.56
CA ALA A 141 -1.23 0.44 0.69
C ALA A 141 -1.54 0.73 -0.79
N GLY A 142 -2.63 1.45 -1.07
CA GLY A 142 -2.99 1.82 -2.44
C GLY A 142 -1.92 2.65 -3.16
N TYR A 143 -1.20 3.50 -2.44
CA TYR A 143 -0.06 4.24 -2.99
C TYR A 143 1.08 3.31 -3.41
N VAL A 144 1.38 2.31 -2.60
CA VAL A 144 2.43 1.32 -2.91
C VAL A 144 2.05 0.53 -4.16
N ILE A 145 0.81 0.05 -4.25
CA ILE A 145 0.31 -0.71 -5.41
C ILE A 145 0.37 0.14 -6.69
N ARG A 146 -0.09 1.39 -6.62
CA ARG A 146 0.00 2.33 -7.74
C ARG A 146 1.45 2.57 -8.18
N ARG A 147 2.38 2.68 -7.25
CA ARG A 147 3.80 2.85 -7.54
C ARG A 147 4.40 1.62 -8.22
N ILE A 148 4.04 0.41 -7.78
CA ILE A 148 4.45 -0.86 -8.41
C ILE A 148 3.91 -0.91 -9.84
N LEU A 149 2.64 -0.59 -10.06
CA LEU A 149 2.03 -0.56 -11.39
C LEU A 149 2.75 0.43 -12.31
N ARG A 150 2.93 1.67 -11.88
CA ARG A 150 3.63 2.70 -12.66
C ARG A 150 5.05 2.32 -13.01
N ARG A 151 5.75 1.63 -12.10
CA ARG A 151 7.08 1.10 -12.39
C ARG A 151 7.04 0.10 -13.55
N ALA A 152 6.11 -0.84 -13.55
CA ALA A 152 5.98 -1.82 -14.63
C ALA A 152 5.61 -1.16 -15.97
N VAL A 153 4.66 -0.22 -15.98
CA VAL A 153 4.28 0.56 -17.17
C VAL A 153 5.49 1.31 -17.74
N ARG A 154 6.31 1.90 -16.88
CA ARG A 154 7.53 2.56 -17.33
C ARG A 154 8.50 1.60 -18.00
N TYR A 155 8.77 0.43 -17.41
CA TYR A 155 9.64 -0.58 -18.04
C TYR A 155 9.11 -1.02 -19.40
N ALA A 156 7.80 -1.21 -19.49
CA ALA A 156 7.13 -1.51 -20.76
C ALA A 156 7.31 -0.41 -21.80
N TYR A 157 7.10 0.84 -21.40
CA TYR A 157 7.22 2.01 -22.26
C TYR A 157 8.66 2.20 -22.77
N THR A 158 9.64 2.10 -21.86
CA THR A 158 11.04 2.43 -22.15
C THR A 158 11.76 1.31 -22.92
N PHE A 159 11.57 0.05 -22.51
CA PHE A 159 12.39 -1.06 -23.00
C PHE A 159 11.63 -2.01 -23.95
N LEU A 160 10.31 -2.04 -23.86
CA LEU A 160 9.49 -2.89 -24.75
C LEU A 160 8.70 -2.11 -25.79
N ASP A 161 8.87 -0.78 -25.83
CA ASP A 161 8.19 0.13 -26.77
C ASP A 161 6.65 0.05 -26.70
N GLN A 162 6.11 -0.28 -25.52
CA GLN A 162 4.67 -0.36 -25.32
C GLN A 162 4.10 1.02 -24.99
N LYS A 163 3.54 1.69 -26.00
CA LYS A 163 2.97 3.06 -25.88
C LYS A 163 1.47 3.06 -25.52
N GLN A 164 0.86 1.89 -25.46
CA GLN A 164 -0.55 1.70 -25.11
C GLN A 164 -0.67 0.69 -23.98
N ALA A 165 -1.78 0.75 -23.22
CA ALA A 165 -2.05 -0.19 -22.16
C ALA A 165 -2.08 -1.64 -22.69
N PHE A 166 -1.32 -2.53 -22.07
CA PHE A 166 -1.25 -3.93 -22.44
C PHE A 166 -1.17 -4.88 -21.24
N MET A 167 -0.72 -4.40 -20.07
CA MET A 167 -0.51 -5.25 -18.88
C MET A 167 -1.80 -5.93 -18.42
N TYR A 168 -2.95 -5.26 -18.58
CA TYR A 168 -4.24 -5.86 -18.24
C TYR A 168 -4.52 -7.16 -19.01
N LYS A 169 -3.93 -7.36 -20.19
CA LYS A 169 -4.05 -8.59 -20.99
C LYS A 169 -3.34 -9.78 -20.34
N LEU A 170 -2.31 -9.52 -19.54
CA LEU A 170 -1.53 -10.53 -18.83
C LEU A 170 -2.32 -11.22 -17.73
N VAL A 171 -3.39 -10.59 -17.25
CA VAL A 171 -4.28 -11.13 -16.21
C VAL A 171 -4.87 -12.48 -16.61
N ASN A 172 -5.20 -12.66 -17.90
CA ASN A 172 -5.70 -13.95 -18.39
C ASN A 172 -4.65 -15.05 -18.25
N THR A 173 -3.41 -14.77 -18.67
CA THR A 173 -2.29 -15.73 -18.53
C THR A 173 -2.01 -16.05 -17.06
N LEU A 174 -2.14 -15.07 -16.16
CA LEU A 174 -2.00 -15.27 -14.73
C LEU A 174 -3.10 -16.19 -14.18
N ILE A 175 -4.35 -15.98 -14.60
CA ILE A 175 -5.49 -16.83 -14.23
C ILE A 175 -5.30 -18.26 -14.76
N ASP A 176 -4.86 -18.42 -16.00
CA ASP A 176 -4.61 -19.73 -16.61
C ASP A 176 -3.53 -20.51 -15.85
N SER A 177 -2.54 -19.83 -15.26
CA SER A 177 -1.43 -20.47 -14.54
C SER A 177 -1.69 -20.65 -13.04
N MET A 178 -2.46 -19.76 -12.40
CA MET A 178 -2.62 -19.73 -10.93
C MET A 178 -4.08 -19.79 -10.46
N GLY A 179 -5.06 -19.62 -11.35
CA GLY A 179 -6.47 -19.48 -10.98
C GLY A 179 -7.10 -20.75 -10.40
N GLU A 180 -6.53 -21.93 -10.64
CA GLU A 180 -6.98 -23.17 -9.98
C GLU A 180 -6.67 -23.15 -8.48
N ALA A 181 -5.47 -22.70 -8.11
CA ALA A 181 -5.04 -22.59 -6.72
C ALA A 181 -5.60 -21.33 -6.03
N TYR A 182 -5.89 -20.27 -6.80
CA TYR A 182 -6.35 -18.97 -6.33
C TYR A 182 -7.59 -18.52 -7.11
N PRO A 183 -8.77 -19.12 -6.84
CA PRO A 183 -10.00 -18.85 -7.60
C PRO A 183 -10.50 -17.41 -7.51
N GLU A 184 -10.09 -16.66 -6.49
CA GLU A 184 -10.43 -15.25 -6.29
C GLU A 184 -9.93 -14.35 -7.43
N ILE A 185 -8.78 -14.64 -8.03
CA ILE A 185 -8.29 -13.85 -9.17
C ILE A 185 -9.12 -14.09 -10.43
N ALA A 186 -9.64 -15.31 -10.62
CA ALA A 186 -10.55 -15.65 -11.70
C ALA A 186 -11.93 -15.02 -11.48
N ALA A 187 -12.46 -15.07 -10.25
CA ALA A 187 -13.74 -14.50 -9.87
C ALA A 187 -13.77 -12.96 -10.08
N GLN A 188 -12.65 -12.28 -9.84
CA GLN A 188 -12.55 -10.82 -9.98
C GLN A 188 -11.85 -10.38 -11.27
N ARG A 189 -11.73 -11.24 -12.25
CA ARG A 189 -11.03 -10.99 -13.52
C ARG A 189 -11.35 -9.65 -14.15
N GLU A 190 -12.64 -9.35 -14.34
CA GLU A 190 -13.09 -8.10 -15.01
C GLU A 190 -12.70 -6.86 -14.21
N LEU A 191 -12.82 -6.90 -12.88
CA LEU A 191 -12.40 -5.81 -12.02
C LEU A 191 -10.88 -5.58 -12.12
N ILE A 192 -10.08 -6.65 -11.99
CA ILE A 192 -8.62 -6.58 -12.05
C ILE A 192 -8.16 -5.99 -13.40
N MET A 193 -8.70 -6.53 -14.51
CA MET A 193 -8.36 -6.04 -15.85
C MET A 193 -8.74 -4.57 -16.05
N LYS A 194 -9.92 -4.17 -15.57
CA LYS A 194 -10.41 -2.80 -15.68
C LYS A 194 -9.52 -1.83 -14.89
N VAL A 195 -9.24 -2.14 -13.62
CA VAL A 195 -8.41 -1.29 -12.74
C VAL A 195 -7.00 -1.13 -13.30
N ILE A 196 -6.36 -2.22 -13.71
CA ILE A 196 -5.02 -2.17 -14.31
C ILE A 196 -5.04 -1.30 -15.56
N LYS A 197 -6.01 -1.53 -16.47
CA LYS A 197 -6.11 -0.78 -17.73
C LYS A 197 -6.32 0.72 -17.50
N GLU A 198 -7.22 1.10 -16.59
CA GLU A 198 -7.51 2.50 -16.30
C GLU A 198 -6.28 3.22 -15.70
N GLU A 199 -5.56 2.58 -14.77
CA GLU A 199 -4.33 3.13 -14.20
C GLU A 199 -3.18 3.21 -15.23
N GLU A 200 -3.05 2.21 -16.11
CA GLU A 200 -2.10 2.21 -17.24
C GLU A 200 -2.37 3.38 -18.16
N ASP A 201 -3.62 3.50 -18.67
CA ASP A 201 -4.04 4.55 -19.58
C ASP A 201 -3.85 5.95 -18.95
N ALA A 202 -4.20 6.08 -17.66
CA ALA A 202 -4.01 7.34 -16.95
C ALA A 202 -2.54 7.72 -16.83
N PHE A 203 -1.67 6.76 -16.51
CA PHE A 203 -0.24 7.02 -16.36
C PHE A 203 0.47 7.25 -17.69
N LEU A 204 0.13 6.51 -18.73
CA LEU A 204 0.69 6.71 -20.07
C LEU A 204 0.43 8.12 -20.61
N ARG A 205 -0.75 8.70 -20.34
CA ARG A 205 -1.04 10.10 -20.72
C ARG A 205 -0.12 11.10 -20.01
N THR A 206 0.22 10.85 -18.75
CA THR A 206 1.12 11.73 -17.99
C THR A 206 2.58 11.42 -18.26
N LEU A 207 2.92 10.16 -18.54
CA LEU A 207 4.27 9.71 -18.83
C LEU A 207 4.85 10.39 -20.06
N ASP A 208 4.12 10.39 -21.17
CA ASP A 208 4.55 11.02 -22.42
C ASP A 208 4.80 12.53 -22.22
N LYS A 209 3.85 13.21 -21.57
CA LYS A 209 3.99 14.64 -21.22
C LYS A 209 5.15 14.89 -20.26
N GLY A 210 5.32 14.04 -19.24
CA GLY A 210 6.42 14.16 -18.28
C GLY A 210 7.79 13.99 -18.93
N ILE A 211 7.93 13.00 -19.82
CA ILE A 211 9.17 12.82 -20.61
C ILE A 211 9.45 14.09 -21.44
N SER A 212 8.46 14.61 -22.16
CA SER A 212 8.62 15.81 -22.98
C SER A 212 9.04 17.04 -22.16
N ILE A 213 8.47 17.24 -20.97
CA ILE A 213 8.86 18.34 -20.07
C ILE A 213 10.29 18.17 -19.58
N LEU A 214 10.66 16.94 -19.17
CA LEU A 214 12.00 16.63 -18.70
C LEU A 214 13.05 16.83 -19.80
N ASP A 215 12.77 16.40 -21.04
CA ASP A 215 13.62 16.62 -22.19
C ASP A 215 13.86 18.12 -22.44
N ASN A 216 12.81 18.91 -22.35
CA ASN A 216 12.94 20.37 -22.47
C ASN A 216 13.81 20.98 -21.37
N ALA A 217 13.67 20.51 -20.11
CA ALA A 217 14.50 20.95 -18.98
C ALA A 217 15.97 20.55 -19.19
N ILE A 218 16.22 19.32 -19.67
CA ILE A 218 17.57 18.84 -20.03
C ILE A 218 18.20 19.72 -21.11
N GLN A 219 17.46 20.01 -22.17
CA GLN A 219 17.96 20.88 -23.26
C GLN A 219 18.26 22.30 -22.79
N ALA A 220 17.41 22.85 -21.93
CA ALA A 220 17.62 24.18 -21.33
C ALA A 220 18.89 24.19 -20.47
N ALA A 221 19.06 23.23 -19.58
CA ALA A 221 20.24 23.11 -18.73
C ALA A 221 21.54 22.95 -19.55
N ARG A 222 21.52 22.12 -20.61
CA ARG A 222 22.66 21.96 -21.52
C ARG A 222 23.04 23.26 -22.22
N LYS A 223 22.09 24.07 -22.63
CA LYS A 223 22.36 25.39 -23.25
C LYS A 223 23.02 26.35 -22.26
N GLU A 224 22.74 26.20 -20.97
CA GLU A 224 23.37 26.97 -19.89
C GLU A 224 24.68 26.36 -19.38
N GLY A 225 25.15 25.25 -19.97
CA GLY A 225 26.34 24.53 -19.54
C GLY A 225 26.21 23.82 -18.19
N LYS A 226 24.97 23.59 -17.73
CA LYS A 226 24.68 22.89 -16.47
C LYS A 226 24.60 21.39 -16.71
N THR A 227 25.02 20.62 -15.70
CA THR A 227 24.92 19.15 -15.66
C THR A 227 23.91 18.66 -14.62
N GLU A 228 23.16 19.58 -14.03
CA GLU A 228 22.20 19.31 -12.98
C GLU A 228 20.87 19.99 -13.27
N ILE A 229 19.79 19.29 -13.00
CA ILE A 229 18.42 19.79 -13.09
C ILE A 229 17.96 20.24 -11.70
N SER A 230 17.21 21.35 -11.65
CA SER A 230 16.60 21.89 -10.43
C SER A 230 15.66 20.87 -9.78
N GLY A 231 15.78 20.70 -8.46
CA GLY A 231 14.88 19.88 -7.67
C GLY A 231 13.44 20.36 -7.74
N LYS A 232 13.22 21.66 -7.92
CA LYS A 232 11.91 22.27 -8.11
C LYS A 232 11.24 21.81 -9.42
N ASP A 233 11.98 21.74 -10.52
CA ASP A 233 11.44 21.25 -11.80
C ASP A 233 11.06 19.75 -11.70
N ALA A 234 11.89 18.96 -11.05
CA ALA A 234 11.59 17.55 -10.78
C ALA A 234 10.39 17.40 -9.81
N PHE A 235 10.24 18.30 -8.83
CA PHE A 235 9.08 18.32 -7.96
C PHE A 235 7.78 18.63 -8.71
N VAL A 236 7.79 19.57 -9.64
CA VAL A 236 6.62 19.85 -10.52
C VAL A 236 6.24 18.63 -11.34
N LEU A 237 7.23 17.92 -11.90
CA LEU A 237 6.99 16.65 -12.61
C LEU A 237 6.33 15.61 -11.71
N TYR A 238 6.80 15.47 -10.47
CA TYR A 238 6.27 14.54 -9.49
C TYR A 238 4.87 14.91 -9.00
N ASP A 239 4.67 16.15 -8.53
CA ASP A 239 3.45 16.61 -7.86
C ASP A 239 2.30 16.85 -8.86
N THR A 240 2.59 17.50 -9.99
CA THR A 240 1.57 17.91 -10.97
C THR A 240 1.27 16.82 -12.00
N TYR A 241 2.30 16.13 -12.46
CA TYR A 241 2.17 15.15 -13.54
C TYR A 241 2.21 13.70 -13.05
N GLY A 242 2.45 13.48 -11.74
CA GLY A 242 2.56 12.15 -11.18
C GLY A 242 3.73 11.35 -11.75
N PHE A 243 4.76 12.04 -12.26
CA PHE A 243 5.95 11.46 -12.84
C PHE A 243 6.89 11.00 -11.73
N PRO A 244 7.19 9.71 -11.58
CA PRO A 244 7.96 9.21 -10.45
C PRO A 244 9.39 9.78 -10.42
N LEU A 245 9.88 10.11 -9.22
CA LEU A 245 11.22 10.66 -9.04
C LEU A 245 12.32 9.72 -9.56
N ASP A 246 12.19 8.42 -9.30
CA ASP A 246 13.14 7.41 -9.75
C ASP A 246 13.21 7.31 -11.29
N LEU A 247 12.12 7.64 -11.98
CA LEU A 247 12.11 7.76 -13.42
C LEU A 247 12.84 9.02 -13.89
N THR A 248 12.60 10.15 -13.21
CA THR A 248 13.34 11.39 -13.47
C THR A 248 14.85 11.16 -13.31
N GLU A 249 15.27 10.60 -12.18
CA GLU A 249 16.68 10.29 -11.90
C GLU A 249 17.30 9.36 -12.96
N LEU A 250 16.57 8.36 -13.43
CA LEU A 250 17.06 7.46 -14.47
C LEU A 250 17.28 8.18 -15.81
N ILE A 251 16.27 8.93 -16.27
CA ILE A 251 16.36 9.66 -17.55
C ILE A 251 17.51 10.68 -17.48
N LEU A 252 17.66 11.37 -16.35
CA LEU A 252 18.79 12.27 -16.13
C LEU A 252 20.12 11.55 -16.23
N LYS A 253 20.26 10.39 -15.56
CA LYS A 253 21.49 9.57 -15.61
C LYS A 253 21.81 9.09 -17.04
N GLU A 254 20.80 8.66 -17.79
CA GLU A 254 20.95 8.27 -19.21
C GLU A 254 21.42 9.44 -20.07
N ASN A 255 21.08 10.67 -19.70
CA ASN A 255 21.53 11.89 -20.34
C ASN A 255 22.84 12.50 -19.79
N GLY A 256 23.51 11.82 -18.86
CA GLY A 256 24.72 12.29 -18.21
C GLY A 256 24.50 13.49 -17.28
N MET A 257 23.27 13.60 -16.73
CA MET A 257 22.86 14.68 -15.82
C MET A 257 22.52 14.16 -14.43
N THR A 258 22.50 15.06 -13.46
CA THR A 258 22.11 14.81 -12.08
C THR A 258 20.88 15.64 -11.69
N LEU A 259 20.34 15.37 -10.50
CA LEU A 259 19.23 16.10 -9.91
C LEU A 259 19.69 16.76 -8.61
N ASP A 260 19.32 18.04 -8.38
CA ASP A 260 19.38 18.65 -7.05
C ASP A 260 18.33 18.02 -6.14
N LYS A 261 18.74 16.93 -5.49
CA LYS A 261 17.87 16.15 -4.59
C LYS A 261 17.56 16.91 -3.31
N ALA A 262 18.46 17.77 -2.84
CA ALA A 262 18.22 18.55 -1.63
C ALA A 262 17.11 19.58 -1.84
N GLU A 263 17.08 20.23 -2.99
CA GLU A 263 16.00 21.15 -3.38
C GLU A 263 14.67 20.38 -3.55
N PHE A 264 14.68 19.22 -4.19
CA PHE A 264 13.49 18.36 -4.34
C PHE A 264 12.91 17.96 -2.98
N ASP A 265 13.75 17.49 -2.05
CA ASP A 265 13.32 17.07 -0.70
C ASP A 265 12.73 18.23 0.09
N LYS A 266 13.26 19.45 -0.08
CA LYS A 266 12.72 20.70 0.51
C LYS A 266 11.31 21.00 -0.01
N GLU A 267 11.08 20.90 -1.32
CA GLU A 267 9.74 21.12 -1.90
C GLU A 267 8.75 20.04 -1.44
N MET A 268 9.19 18.78 -1.34
CA MET A 268 8.38 17.68 -0.80
C MET A 268 7.96 17.92 0.65
N GLU A 269 8.87 18.40 1.50
CA GLU A 269 8.55 18.70 2.89
C GLU A 269 7.61 19.91 3.01
N ALA A 270 7.79 20.92 2.17
CA ALA A 270 6.89 22.06 2.08
C ALA A 270 5.47 21.62 1.64
N GLN A 271 5.34 20.70 0.69
CA GLN A 271 4.07 20.13 0.26
C GLN A 271 3.41 19.31 1.38
N LYS A 272 4.16 18.44 2.06
CA LYS A 272 3.66 17.66 3.20
C LYS A 272 3.17 18.56 4.34
N THR A 273 3.90 19.65 4.62
CA THR A 273 3.52 20.63 5.64
C THR A 273 2.24 21.37 5.24
N ARG A 274 2.09 21.78 3.98
CA ARG A 274 0.85 22.35 3.45
C ARG A 274 -0.32 21.37 3.57
N ALA A 275 -0.10 20.11 3.22
CA ALA A 275 -1.11 19.05 3.32
C ALA A 275 -1.51 18.78 4.78
N ARG A 276 -0.53 18.72 5.71
CA ARG A 276 -0.79 18.58 7.16
C ARG A 276 -1.57 19.77 7.70
N ASN A 277 -1.18 20.99 7.36
CA ASN A 277 -1.89 22.19 7.79
C ASN A 277 -3.30 22.27 7.22
N ALA A 278 -3.51 21.86 5.96
CA ALA A 278 -4.83 21.75 5.35
C ALA A 278 -5.70 20.63 5.96
N ALA A 279 -5.08 19.62 6.55
CA ALA A 279 -5.74 18.51 7.25
C ALA A 279 -5.82 18.74 8.77
N ALA A 280 -5.22 19.83 9.29
CA ALA A 280 -5.19 20.13 10.71
C ALA A 280 -6.62 20.23 11.27
N VAL A 281 -6.85 19.51 12.35
CA VAL A 281 -8.09 19.49 13.12
C VAL A 281 -7.83 20.34 14.36
N GLU A 282 -8.48 21.48 14.46
CA GLU A 282 -8.48 22.28 15.69
C GLU A 282 -9.63 21.76 16.55
N ALA A 283 -9.34 21.12 17.67
CA ALA A 283 -10.32 20.68 18.64
C ALA A 283 -10.15 21.44 19.94
N THR A 284 -11.27 21.82 20.57
CA THR A 284 -11.27 22.32 21.95
C THR A 284 -11.04 21.17 22.92
N ASP A 285 -10.74 21.50 24.18
CA ASP A 285 -10.75 20.48 25.23
C ASP A 285 -12.14 19.87 25.40
N TRP A 286 -12.18 18.65 25.92
CA TRP A 286 -13.43 17.97 26.23
C TRP A 286 -14.16 18.65 27.36
N VAL A 287 -15.43 19.00 27.16
CA VAL A 287 -16.38 19.35 28.22
C VAL A 287 -16.93 18.05 28.77
N VAL A 288 -16.52 17.66 29.96
CA VAL A 288 -16.96 16.42 30.63
C VAL A 288 -18.21 16.73 31.45
N LEU A 289 -19.31 16.03 31.15
CA LEU A 289 -20.57 16.13 31.87
C LEU A 289 -20.71 15.01 32.92
N SER A 290 -20.19 13.83 32.63
CA SER A 290 -20.16 12.68 33.52
C SER A 290 -18.95 11.79 33.21
N GLU A 291 -18.38 11.20 34.25
CA GLU A 291 -17.37 10.15 34.11
C GLU A 291 -18.01 8.84 33.70
N GLY A 292 -17.35 8.06 32.86
CA GLY A 292 -17.80 6.74 32.42
C GLY A 292 -17.21 6.30 31.09
N GLU A 293 -17.45 5.04 30.79
CA GLU A 293 -17.13 4.43 29.50
C GLU A 293 -18.40 4.20 28.67
N THR A 294 -18.24 4.16 27.35
CA THR A 294 -19.35 3.91 26.42
C THR A 294 -19.64 2.41 26.36
N GLU A 295 -20.87 2.01 26.62
CA GLU A 295 -21.37 0.68 26.34
C GLU A 295 -21.89 0.61 24.90
N PHE A 296 -21.37 -0.34 24.12
CA PHE A 296 -21.82 -0.57 22.75
C PHE A 296 -22.86 -1.68 22.69
N VAL A 297 -24.05 -1.37 22.21
CA VAL A 297 -25.20 -2.30 22.10
C VAL A 297 -25.64 -2.54 20.65
N GLY A 298 -24.89 -2.05 19.68
CA GLY A 298 -25.28 -2.01 18.26
C GLY A 298 -25.30 -3.34 17.53
N TYR A 299 -24.86 -4.45 18.15
CA TYR A 299 -25.05 -5.78 17.62
C TYR A 299 -26.47 -6.32 17.85
N ASP A 300 -27.10 -5.90 18.95
CA ASP A 300 -28.39 -6.44 19.39
C ASP A 300 -29.53 -5.42 19.24
N SER A 301 -29.22 -4.13 19.12
CA SER A 301 -30.21 -3.06 19.09
C SER A 301 -29.88 -1.96 18.09
N THR A 302 -30.90 -1.45 17.42
CA THR A 302 -30.79 -0.28 16.51
C THR A 302 -31.13 1.05 17.20
N SER A 303 -31.55 1.00 18.46
CA SER A 303 -31.75 2.18 19.31
C SER A 303 -31.46 1.89 20.78
N ALA A 304 -31.09 2.93 21.54
CA ALA A 304 -30.85 2.83 22.98
C ALA A 304 -31.10 4.18 23.65
N LEU A 305 -31.55 4.15 24.92
CA LEU A 305 -31.57 5.34 25.78
C LEU A 305 -30.12 5.63 26.23
N THR A 306 -29.73 6.88 26.16
CA THR A 306 -28.34 7.32 26.41
C THR A 306 -28.26 8.72 26.97
N ARG A 307 -27.09 9.05 27.54
CA ARG A 307 -26.72 10.42 27.95
C ARG A 307 -25.37 10.77 27.36
N ILE A 308 -25.14 12.07 27.20
CA ILE A 308 -23.84 12.58 26.76
C ILE A 308 -22.90 12.55 27.94
N LEU A 309 -21.81 11.79 27.84
CA LEU A 309 -20.72 11.79 28.82
C LEU A 309 -19.82 13.02 28.68
N ARG A 310 -19.46 13.34 27.43
CA ARG A 310 -18.61 14.48 27.11
C ARG A 310 -18.77 14.89 25.65
N TYR A 311 -18.44 16.15 25.36
CA TYR A 311 -18.43 16.69 24.01
C TYR A 311 -17.32 17.70 23.82
N ARG A 312 -16.94 17.97 22.56
CA ARG A 312 -16.06 19.07 22.20
C ARG A 312 -16.41 19.65 20.86
N ASN A 313 -16.02 20.92 20.62
CA ASN A 313 -16.10 21.53 19.30
C ASN A 313 -14.85 21.20 18.51
N VAL A 314 -15.03 20.91 17.22
CA VAL A 314 -13.95 20.61 16.29
C VAL A 314 -14.10 21.45 15.05
N LYS A 315 -12.99 22.05 14.61
CA LYS A 315 -12.94 22.80 13.36
C LYS A 315 -11.98 22.14 12.39
N GLN A 316 -12.47 21.77 11.23
CA GLN A 316 -11.69 21.13 10.18
C GLN A 316 -12.08 21.72 8.81
N LYS A 317 -11.09 22.10 8.01
CA LYS A 317 -11.31 22.68 6.67
C LYS A 317 -12.31 23.83 6.66
N GLY A 318 -12.29 24.67 7.71
CA GLY A 318 -13.19 25.82 7.86
C GLY A 318 -14.62 25.49 8.26
N LYS A 319 -14.98 24.24 8.50
CA LYS A 319 -16.27 23.80 9.04
C LYS A 319 -16.13 23.46 10.51
N SER A 320 -17.10 23.87 11.32
CA SER A 320 -17.23 23.51 12.74
C SER A 320 -18.26 22.39 12.90
N PHE A 321 -17.96 21.43 13.75
CA PHE A 321 -18.85 20.35 14.14
C PHE A 321 -18.53 19.93 15.59
N TYR A 322 -19.39 19.09 16.16
CA TYR A 322 -19.20 18.59 17.51
C TYR A 322 -18.86 17.10 17.49
N GLN A 323 -18.02 16.71 18.41
CA GLN A 323 -17.76 15.33 18.77
C GLN A 323 -18.43 15.05 20.12
N ILE A 324 -19.24 13.98 20.16
CA ILE A 324 -20.03 13.59 21.32
C ILE A 324 -19.71 12.15 21.69
N VAL A 325 -19.48 11.90 22.96
CA VAL A 325 -19.33 10.54 23.53
C VAL A 325 -20.55 10.23 24.37
N LEU A 326 -21.20 9.11 24.11
CA LEU A 326 -22.44 8.66 24.75
C LEU A 326 -22.16 7.59 25.81
N SER A 327 -23.03 7.47 26.81
CA SER A 327 -22.96 6.42 27.85
C SER A 327 -23.30 5.04 27.28
N VAL A 328 -24.32 4.98 26.41
CA VAL A 328 -24.73 3.76 25.67
C VAL A 328 -24.87 4.13 24.20
N THR A 329 -24.40 3.30 23.29
CA THR A 329 -24.50 3.60 21.86
C THR A 329 -24.87 2.37 21.02
N PRO A 330 -25.88 2.48 20.12
CA PRO A 330 -26.14 1.50 19.09
C PRO A 330 -25.33 1.76 17.81
N PHE A 331 -24.56 2.88 17.73
CA PHE A 331 -23.80 3.29 16.56
C PHE A 331 -22.51 2.51 16.46
N TYR A 332 -22.31 1.79 15.37
CA TYR A 332 -21.03 1.17 15.03
C TYR A 332 -20.00 2.26 14.68
N ALA A 333 -18.89 2.27 15.35
CA ALA A 333 -17.79 3.19 15.04
C ALA A 333 -16.89 2.61 13.93
N GLU A 334 -16.48 3.44 12.98
CA GLU A 334 -15.63 3.04 11.84
C GLU A 334 -14.45 2.16 12.30
N MET A 335 -14.43 0.91 11.85
CA MET A 335 -13.39 -0.07 12.16
C MET A 335 -13.37 -1.19 11.12
N GLY A 336 -12.17 -1.75 10.86
CA GLY A 336 -12.01 -2.94 10.01
C GLY A 336 -12.42 -2.75 8.53
N GLY A 337 -12.52 -1.49 8.07
CA GLY A 337 -12.93 -1.16 6.70
C GLY A 337 -14.43 -0.89 6.54
N GLN A 338 -15.25 -1.17 7.56
CA GLN A 338 -16.66 -0.78 7.60
C GLN A 338 -16.77 0.68 8.02
N VAL A 339 -17.59 1.47 7.31
CA VAL A 339 -17.88 2.86 7.65
C VAL A 339 -18.69 2.96 8.94
N GLY A 340 -18.56 4.10 9.64
CA GLY A 340 -19.33 4.38 10.84
C GLY A 340 -20.81 4.60 10.56
N ASP A 341 -21.66 4.29 11.53
CA ASP A 341 -23.09 4.52 11.42
C ASP A 341 -23.45 6.00 11.49
N SER A 342 -24.51 6.33 10.80
CA SER A 342 -25.24 7.58 10.93
C SER A 342 -26.61 7.36 11.58
N GLY A 343 -27.25 8.45 12.04
CA GLY A 343 -28.57 8.37 12.66
C GLY A 343 -28.91 9.63 13.45
N TRP A 344 -29.53 9.46 14.62
CA TRP A 344 -30.06 10.60 15.35
C TRP A 344 -30.01 10.39 16.88
N LEU A 345 -29.84 11.53 17.60
CA LEU A 345 -30.15 11.66 19.02
C LEU A 345 -31.46 12.39 19.13
N ILE A 346 -32.47 11.78 19.81
CA ILE A 346 -33.82 12.25 19.83
C ILE A 346 -34.24 12.51 21.29
N ASN A 347 -34.82 13.69 21.57
CA ASN A 347 -35.41 14.02 22.85
C ASN A 347 -36.72 14.82 22.57
N GLY A 348 -37.90 14.20 22.74
CA GLY A 348 -39.17 14.82 22.37
C GLY A 348 -39.20 15.20 20.88
N ASP A 349 -39.40 16.48 20.60
CA ASP A 349 -39.43 17.03 19.24
C ASP A 349 -38.03 17.39 18.72
N GLU A 350 -37.02 17.40 19.60
CA GLU A 350 -35.62 17.71 19.21
C GLU A 350 -34.96 16.48 18.58
N LYS A 351 -34.31 16.70 17.41
CA LYS A 351 -33.67 15.66 16.66
C LYS A 351 -32.30 16.19 16.17
N ILE A 352 -31.20 15.66 16.72
CA ILE A 352 -29.83 15.98 16.35
C ILE A 352 -29.32 14.88 15.42
N GLU A 353 -28.88 15.25 14.25
CA GLU A 353 -28.28 14.31 13.29
C GLU A 353 -26.86 13.94 13.69
N VAL A 354 -26.63 12.63 13.80
CA VAL A 354 -25.28 12.02 13.84
C VAL A 354 -24.96 11.60 12.41
N TYR A 355 -24.09 12.36 11.74
CA TYR A 355 -23.79 12.10 10.33
C TYR A 355 -22.66 11.08 10.13
N ASP A 356 -21.87 10.77 11.18
CA ASP A 356 -20.81 9.77 11.14
C ASP A 356 -20.43 9.34 12.57
N THR A 357 -19.87 8.15 12.74
CA THR A 357 -19.39 7.63 14.03
C THR A 357 -17.98 7.06 13.85
N LYS A 358 -17.01 7.64 14.56
CA LYS A 358 -15.58 7.29 14.47
C LYS A 358 -15.07 6.66 15.75
N ARG A 359 -13.97 5.94 15.65
CA ARG A 359 -13.28 5.39 16.80
C ARG A 359 -12.07 6.26 17.14
N GLU A 360 -12.07 6.85 18.33
CA GLU A 360 -10.92 7.59 18.87
C GLU A 360 -10.53 7.00 20.23
N ASN A 361 -9.26 6.63 20.42
CA ASN A 361 -8.74 6.06 21.68
C ASN A 361 -9.59 4.91 22.24
N GLY A 362 -10.12 4.05 21.35
CA GLY A 362 -10.95 2.91 21.74
C GLY A 362 -12.43 3.20 21.95
N GLN A 363 -12.85 4.46 21.92
CA GLN A 363 -14.24 4.89 22.17
C GLN A 363 -14.97 5.29 20.90
N ALA A 364 -16.29 5.10 20.87
CA ALA A 364 -17.16 5.60 19.82
C ALA A 364 -17.40 7.10 20.00
N VAL A 365 -17.08 7.88 18.98
CA VAL A 365 -17.23 9.32 18.92
C VAL A 365 -18.22 9.67 17.80
N HIS A 366 -19.33 10.28 18.17
CA HIS A 366 -20.43 10.64 17.29
C HIS A 366 -20.23 12.06 16.77
N LEU A 367 -20.32 12.25 15.46
CA LEU A 367 -20.10 13.54 14.80
C LEU A 367 -21.44 14.21 14.49
N THR A 368 -21.66 15.42 15.02
CA THR A 368 -22.90 16.20 14.83
C THR A 368 -22.57 17.63 14.40
N THR A 369 -23.51 18.27 13.69
CA THR A 369 -23.34 19.68 13.29
C THR A 369 -23.77 20.66 14.40
N SER A 370 -24.56 20.22 15.37
CA SER A 370 -25.04 21.01 16.51
C SER A 370 -25.06 20.17 17.78
N LEU A 371 -25.07 20.84 18.92
CA LEU A 371 -25.41 20.22 20.22
C LEU A 371 -26.90 20.32 20.47
N PRO A 372 -27.47 19.40 21.29
CA PRO A 372 -28.83 19.53 21.79
C PRO A 372 -28.97 20.77 22.71
N ALA A 373 -30.21 21.28 22.83
CA ALA A 373 -30.50 22.42 23.68
C ALA A 373 -30.18 22.16 25.15
N ASP A 374 -30.43 20.96 25.64
CA ASP A 374 -30.00 20.48 26.97
C ASP A 374 -29.07 19.27 26.80
N VAL A 375 -27.78 19.50 26.96
CA VAL A 375 -26.75 18.44 26.88
C VAL A 375 -26.79 17.43 28.02
N ASN A 376 -27.50 17.72 29.13
CA ASN A 376 -27.67 16.83 30.27
C ASN A 376 -28.92 15.94 30.18
N ALA A 377 -29.74 16.16 29.15
CA ALA A 377 -30.96 15.38 28.95
C ALA A 377 -30.64 13.89 28.61
N GLU A 378 -31.66 13.07 28.71
CA GLU A 378 -31.64 11.69 28.20
C GLU A 378 -32.15 11.68 26.77
N PHE A 379 -31.46 10.94 25.89
CA PHE A 379 -31.74 10.86 24.46
C PHE A 379 -32.05 9.41 24.06
N GLU A 380 -32.92 9.23 23.09
CA GLU A 380 -32.92 8.02 22.29
C GLU A 380 -31.91 8.14 21.18
N ALA A 381 -30.83 7.38 21.26
CA ALA A 381 -29.87 7.21 20.18
C ALA A 381 -30.40 6.17 19.19
N ARG A 382 -30.61 6.54 17.93
CA ARG A 382 -31.20 5.66 16.89
C ARG A 382 -30.40 5.72 15.62
N ILE A 383 -29.96 4.57 15.11
CA ILE A 383 -29.22 4.49 13.86
C ILE A 383 -30.14 4.64 12.64
N ASN A 384 -29.52 4.97 11.50
CA ASN A 384 -30.17 4.87 10.20
C ASN A 384 -30.02 3.42 9.67
N GLU A 385 -31.02 2.58 9.95
CA GLU A 385 -31.00 1.17 9.57
C GLU A 385 -30.86 0.96 8.05
N ALA A 386 -31.45 1.82 7.23
CA ALA A 386 -31.34 1.72 5.78
C ALA A 386 -29.88 1.96 5.31
N ALA A 387 -29.19 2.91 5.94
CA ALA A 387 -27.79 3.17 5.66
C ALA A 387 -26.89 2.01 6.11
N ARG A 388 -27.13 1.46 7.32
CA ARG A 388 -26.38 0.30 7.82
C ARG A 388 -26.53 -0.91 6.90
N ARG A 389 -27.74 -1.27 6.51
CA ARG A 389 -28.02 -2.40 5.60
C ARG A 389 -27.42 -2.23 4.21
N ALA A 390 -27.17 -1.00 3.77
CA ALA A 390 -26.52 -0.74 2.50
C ALA A 390 -24.97 -0.90 2.57
N THR A 391 -24.42 -0.99 3.77
CA THR A 391 -22.96 -1.11 4.01
C THR A 391 -22.55 -2.49 4.54
N GLU A 392 -23.48 -3.27 5.05
CA GLU A 392 -23.36 -4.71 5.35
C GLU A 392 -23.43 -5.57 4.06
#